data_4def86620254759b0bb2f863054f84bd
#
_entry.id   4def86620254759b0bb2f863054f84bd
#
_cell.length_a   1.000
_cell.length_b   1.000
_cell.length_c   1.000
_cell.angle_alpha   90.00
_cell.angle_beta   90.00
_cell.angle_gamma   90.00
#
_symmetry.space_group_name_H-M   'P 1'
#
loop_
_entity.id
_entity.type
_entity.pdbx_description
1 polymer ?
#
loop_
_entity_poly.entity_id
_entity_poly.type
_entity_poly.pdbx_seq_one_letter_code
_entity_poly.pdbx_strand_id
1 'polypeptide(L)'
;DVGTTTLAAYLLDLNTGKQVSVAAAMNPQAEVGDDVISRINCVMQEPDGLRKLQDLVISEFGRLIKLLTDGAGVSSDRVYEVTVAGNTCMTHLFLGIDPTYLAIAPYVPVINDSISVKADELRIRISEFGRVHVLPSIAGYVGADTVGVVLATGFYEQEKLTLAVDIGTNGEIV
;
A
#
# COMPACT_ATOMS: atom_id res chain seq x y z
N ASP A 1 0.73 -1.60 5.10
CA ASP A 1 1.31 -0.36 4.59
C ASP A 1 2.30 -0.66 3.46
N VAL A 2 2.15 0.05 2.35
CA VAL A 2 3.04 -0.01 1.18
C VAL A 2 3.89 1.25 1.14
N GLY A 3 4.89 1.29 2.03
CA GLY A 3 5.83 2.39 2.10
C GLY A 3 6.86 2.37 0.96
N THR A 4 7.45 3.51 0.67
CA THR A 4 8.53 3.64 -0.33
C THR A 4 9.73 2.77 0.03
N THR A 5 10.10 2.73 1.32
CA THR A 5 11.28 2.00 1.82
C THR A 5 10.91 0.67 2.46
N THR A 6 9.79 0.61 3.17
CA THR A 6 9.40 -0.54 4.00
C THR A 6 7.96 -0.93 3.74
N LEU A 7 7.71 -2.24 3.66
CA LEU A 7 6.38 -2.83 3.68
C LEU A 7 6.12 -3.33 5.10
N ALA A 8 4.97 -2.98 5.68
CA ALA A 8 4.54 -3.47 6.98
C ALA A 8 3.15 -4.10 6.87
N ALA A 9 2.98 -5.28 7.46
CA ALA A 9 1.74 -6.03 7.38
C ALA A 9 1.35 -6.61 8.75
N TYR A 10 0.06 -6.58 9.03
CA TYR A 10 -0.56 -7.06 10.26
C TYR A 10 -1.68 -8.04 9.93
N LEU A 11 -1.70 -9.19 10.58
CA LEU A 11 -2.82 -10.12 10.50
C LEU A 11 -3.75 -9.87 11.68
N LEU A 12 -5.02 -9.64 11.38
CA LEU A 12 -6.06 -9.39 12.38
C LEU A 12 -7.08 -10.52 12.41
N ASP A 13 -7.51 -10.91 13.59
CA ASP A 13 -8.65 -11.79 13.74
C ASP A 13 -9.96 -10.99 13.59
N LEU A 14 -10.74 -11.30 12.56
CA LEU A 14 -11.98 -10.59 12.23
C LEU A 14 -13.07 -10.71 13.31
N ASN A 15 -13.03 -11.74 14.17
CA ASN A 15 -14.00 -11.89 15.25
C ASN A 15 -13.71 -11.00 16.45
N THR A 16 -12.43 -10.75 16.71
CA THR A 16 -11.99 -10.03 17.93
C THR A 16 -11.36 -8.68 17.64
N GLY A 17 -10.99 -8.39 16.38
CA GLY A 17 -10.22 -7.22 15.98
C GLY A 17 -8.77 -7.23 16.47
N LYS A 18 -8.31 -8.32 17.10
CA LYS A 18 -6.95 -8.39 17.66
C LYS A 18 -5.93 -8.71 16.59
N GLN A 19 -4.77 -8.06 16.68
CA GLN A 19 -3.59 -8.43 15.92
C GLN A 19 -3.07 -9.79 16.41
N VAL A 20 -2.92 -10.73 15.48
CA VAL A 20 -2.44 -12.09 15.76
C VAL A 20 -1.04 -12.34 15.24
N SER A 21 -0.60 -11.56 14.24
CA SER A 21 0.76 -11.65 13.69
C SER A 21 1.16 -10.32 13.07
N VAL A 22 2.47 -10.07 12.95
CA VAL A 22 3.06 -8.90 12.30
C VAL A 22 4.29 -9.32 11.50
N ALA A 23 4.46 -8.72 10.32
CA ALA A 23 5.64 -8.91 9.49
C ALA A 23 5.99 -7.59 8.78
N ALA A 24 7.27 -7.39 8.53
CA ALA A 24 7.76 -6.26 7.76
C ALA A 24 8.94 -6.70 6.88
N ALA A 25 9.16 -5.95 5.80
CA ALA A 25 10.27 -6.16 4.89
C ALA A 25 10.70 -4.85 4.25
N MET A 26 11.92 -4.82 3.73
CA MET A 26 12.34 -3.77 2.79
C MET A 26 11.48 -3.86 1.53
N ASN A 27 11.07 -2.71 1.00
CA ASN A 27 10.38 -2.68 -0.28
C ASN A 27 11.35 -3.06 -1.41
N PRO A 28 11.16 -4.20 -2.11
CA PRO A 28 12.10 -4.67 -3.13
C PRO A 28 12.16 -3.75 -4.35
N GLN A 29 11.21 -2.84 -4.51
CA GLN A 29 11.26 -1.81 -5.57
C GLN A 29 12.45 -0.87 -5.40
N ALA A 30 13.10 -0.82 -4.23
CA ALA A 30 14.35 -0.08 -4.01
C ALA A 30 15.50 -0.55 -4.91
N GLU A 31 15.47 -1.80 -5.38
CA GLU A 31 16.45 -2.30 -6.38
C GLU A 31 16.33 -1.57 -7.74
N VAL A 32 15.18 -0.97 -8.02
CA VAL A 32 14.90 -0.26 -9.27
C VAL A 32 15.01 1.26 -9.06
N GLY A 33 14.57 1.74 -7.90
CA GLY A 33 14.63 3.16 -7.54
C GLY A 33 14.41 3.37 -6.05
N ASP A 34 15.28 4.18 -5.45
CA ASP A 34 15.27 4.43 -4.00
C ASP A 34 14.09 5.30 -3.56
N ASP A 35 13.56 6.13 -4.46
CA ASP A 35 12.48 7.06 -4.19
C ASP A 35 11.34 6.97 -5.23
N VAL A 36 10.27 7.73 -4.99
CA VAL A 36 9.08 7.79 -5.83
C VAL A 36 9.42 8.22 -7.26
N ILE A 37 10.25 9.25 -7.41
CA ILE A 37 10.56 9.83 -8.73
C ILE A 37 11.40 8.87 -9.57
N SER A 38 12.38 8.20 -8.96
CA SER A 38 13.21 7.21 -9.66
C SER A 38 12.37 6.02 -10.16
N ARG A 39 11.35 5.58 -9.39
CA ARG A 39 10.41 4.53 -9.82
C ARG A 39 9.50 4.98 -10.96
N ILE A 40 8.98 6.20 -10.90
CA ILE A 40 8.20 6.78 -12.01
C ILE A 40 9.07 6.88 -13.26
N ASN A 41 10.32 7.32 -13.13
CA ASN A 41 11.26 7.39 -14.27
C ASN A 41 11.50 5.99 -14.89
N CYS A 42 11.60 4.94 -14.10
CA CYS A 42 11.68 3.58 -14.62
C CYS A 42 10.44 3.22 -15.46
N VAL A 43 9.24 3.55 -14.98
CA VAL A 43 7.99 3.33 -15.74
C VAL A 43 8.01 4.09 -17.07
N MET A 44 8.51 5.33 -17.07
CA MET A 44 8.57 6.17 -18.29
C MET A 44 9.63 5.70 -19.30
N GLN A 45 10.72 5.12 -18.85
CA GLN A 45 11.88 4.80 -19.70
C GLN A 45 11.94 3.33 -20.13
N GLU A 46 11.42 2.41 -19.31
CA GLU A 46 11.45 0.98 -19.58
C GLU A 46 10.06 0.48 -20.03
N PRO A 47 9.94 -0.22 -21.16
CA PRO A 47 8.65 -0.72 -21.66
C PRO A 47 7.91 -1.62 -20.65
N ASP A 48 8.65 -2.39 -19.86
CA ASP A 48 8.11 -3.28 -18.82
C ASP A 48 8.27 -2.71 -17.39
N GLY A 49 8.64 -1.43 -17.25
CA GLY A 49 8.95 -0.81 -15.95
C GLY A 49 7.82 -0.90 -14.93
N LEU A 50 6.59 -0.60 -15.36
CA LEU A 50 5.41 -0.71 -14.51
C LEU A 50 5.20 -2.15 -14.03
N ARG A 51 5.25 -3.11 -14.95
CA ARG A 51 5.06 -4.53 -14.63
C ARG A 51 6.14 -5.04 -13.69
N LYS A 52 7.39 -4.69 -13.94
CA LYS A 52 8.54 -5.05 -13.10
C LYS A 52 8.35 -4.56 -11.66
N LEU A 53 7.99 -3.29 -11.49
CA LEU A 53 7.74 -2.69 -10.17
C LEU A 53 6.54 -3.34 -9.48
N GLN A 54 5.45 -3.61 -10.21
CA GLN A 54 4.30 -4.32 -9.66
C GLN A 54 4.67 -5.74 -9.24
N ASP A 55 5.37 -6.49 -10.08
CA ASP A 55 5.75 -7.88 -9.79
C ASP A 55 6.61 -7.97 -8.52
N LEU A 56 7.54 -7.04 -8.31
CA LEU A 56 8.36 -6.95 -7.12
C LEU A 56 7.50 -6.80 -5.85
N VAL A 57 6.62 -5.81 -5.81
CA VAL A 57 5.82 -5.55 -4.61
C VAL A 57 4.79 -6.65 -4.36
N ILE A 58 4.13 -7.18 -5.39
CA ILE A 58 3.15 -8.27 -5.24
C ILE A 58 3.81 -9.56 -4.78
N SER A 59 5.00 -9.88 -5.30
CA SER A 59 5.76 -11.04 -4.84
C SER A 59 6.11 -10.94 -3.35
N GLU A 60 6.57 -9.77 -2.91
CA GLU A 60 6.89 -9.53 -1.50
C GLU A 60 5.64 -9.55 -0.61
N PHE A 61 4.51 -9.05 -1.10
CA PHE A 61 3.22 -9.20 -0.42
C PHE A 61 2.85 -10.67 -0.19
N GLY A 62 3.00 -11.51 -1.21
CA GLY A 62 2.77 -12.96 -1.09
C GLY A 62 3.67 -13.58 -0.01
N ARG A 63 4.94 -13.17 0.06
CA ARG A 63 5.90 -13.62 1.09
C ARG A 63 5.49 -13.15 2.50
N LEU A 64 5.07 -11.90 2.63
CA LEU A 64 4.59 -11.35 3.92
C LEU A 64 3.32 -12.05 4.40
N ILE A 65 2.34 -12.29 3.52
CA ILE A 65 1.12 -13.05 3.85
C ILE A 65 1.49 -14.44 4.37
N LYS A 66 2.41 -15.13 3.71
CA LYS A 66 2.88 -16.44 4.17
C LYS A 66 3.53 -16.36 5.55
N LEU A 67 4.40 -15.40 5.80
CA LEU A 67 5.03 -15.22 7.11
C LEU A 67 3.99 -14.95 8.20
N LEU A 68 3.00 -14.11 7.92
CA LEU A 68 1.92 -13.78 8.86
C LEU A 68 1.07 -15.00 9.20
N THR A 69 0.68 -15.76 8.19
CA THR A 69 -0.18 -16.94 8.36
C THR A 69 0.56 -18.09 9.02
N ASP A 70 1.82 -18.33 8.66
CA ASP A 70 2.69 -19.32 9.32
C ASP A 70 2.89 -18.96 10.81
N GLY A 71 3.17 -17.67 11.10
CA GLY A 71 3.34 -17.17 12.47
C GLY A 71 2.08 -17.28 13.33
N ALA A 72 0.91 -17.17 12.73
CA ALA A 72 -0.38 -17.33 13.40
C ALA A 72 -0.90 -18.78 13.42
N GLY A 73 -0.24 -19.71 12.71
CA GLY A 73 -0.69 -21.10 12.59
C GLY A 73 -2.01 -21.25 11.82
N VAL A 74 -2.27 -20.36 10.85
CA VAL A 74 -3.49 -20.40 10.02
C VAL A 74 -3.13 -20.56 8.54
N SER A 75 -4.06 -21.12 7.76
CA SER A 75 -3.90 -21.18 6.28
C SER A 75 -4.21 -19.84 5.65
N SER A 76 -3.51 -19.50 4.56
CA SER A 76 -3.81 -18.29 3.76
C SER A 76 -5.23 -18.27 3.21
N ASP A 77 -5.86 -19.43 3.00
CA ASP A 77 -7.26 -19.54 2.55
C ASP A 77 -8.26 -18.94 3.57
N ARG A 78 -7.82 -18.68 4.78
CA ARG A 78 -8.60 -18.02 5.84
C ARG A 78 -8.35 -16.51 5.91
N VAL A 79 -7.56 -15.95 5.01
CA VAL A 79 -7.42 -14.50 4.83
C VAL A 79 -8.47 -14.06 3.81
N TYR A 80 -9.44 -13.27 4.24
CA TYR A 80 -10.59 -12.88 3.42
C TYR A 80 -10.46 -11.47 2.85
N GLU A 81 -9.65 -10.63 3.50
CA GLU A 81 -9.45 -9.26 3.06
C GLU A 81 -8.01 -8.81 3.33
N VAL A 82 -7.49 -8.01 2.42
CA VAL A 82 -6.25 -7.26 2.57
C VAL A 82 -6.56 -5.79 2.37
N THR A 83 -6.48 -5.00 3.43
CA THR A 83 -6.58 -3.54 3.35
C THR A 83 -5.19 -2.96 3.14
N VAL A 84 -5.05 -2.10 2.15
CA VAL A 84 -3.78 -1.52 1.71
C VAL A 84 -3.82 0.00 1.85
N ALA A 85 -2.80 0.54 2.52
CA ALA A 85 -2.50 1.96 2.57
C ALA A 85 -1.07 2.21 2.08
N GLY A 86 -0.80 3.37 1.55
CA GLY A 86 0.52 3.81 1.08
C GLY A 86 0.40 5.14 0.36
N ASN A 87 1.53 5.77 0.07
CA ASN A 87 1.49 7.00 -0.71
C ASN A 87 0.92 6.75 -2.11
N THR A 88 0.49 7.82 -2.77
CA THR A 88 -0.24 7.73 -4.04
C THR A 88 0.53 6.97 -5.12
N CYS A 89 1.84 7.16 -5.24
CA CYS A 89 2.64 6.43 -6.22
C CYS A 89 2.73 4.93 -5.87
N MET A 90 2.94 4.58 -4.61
CA MET A 90 3.05 3.18 -4.18
C MET A 90 1.73 2.43 -4.40
N THR A 91 0.59 3.06 -4.15
CA THR A 91 -0.72 2.46 -4.43
C THR A 91 -0.96 2.26 -5.93
N HIS A 92 -0.52 3.21 -6.78
CA HIS A 92 -0.57 3.03 -8.24
C HIS A 92 0.28 1.84 -8.69
N LEU A 93 1.55 1.78 -8.27
CA LEU A 93 2.45 0.68 -8.62
C LEU A 93 1.93 -0.67 -8.13
N PHE A 94 1.35 -0.72 -6.93
CA PHE A 94 0.75 -1.93 -6.37
C PHE A 94 -0.42 -2.42 -7.23
N LEU A 95 -1.29 -1.51 -7.69
CA LEU A 95 -2.42 -1.82 -8.56
C LEU A 95 -2.03 -2.04 -10.04
N GLY A 96 -0.79 -1.77 -10.44
CA GLY A 96 -0.36 -1.81 -11.83
C GLY A 96 -0.92 -0.65 -12.67
N ILE A 97 -1.17 0.50 -12.04
CA ILE A 97 -1.63 1.74 -12.67
C ILE A 97 -0.40 2.62 -12.95
N ASP A 98 -0.34 3.18 -14.14
CA ASP A 98 0.78 4.05 -14.55
C ASP A 98 0.82 5.34 -13.71
N PRO A 99 1.90 5.59 -12.94
CA PRO A 99 2.03 6.76 -12.09
C PRO A 99 2.67 7.98 -12.81
N THR A 100 2.91 7.93 -14.10
CA THR A 100 3.68 8.94 -14.86
C THR A 100 3.22 10.37 -14.59
N TYR A 101 1.91 10.60 -14.54
CA TYR A 101 1.36 11.94 -14.31
C TYR A 101 1.57 12.48 -12.89
N LEU A 102 1.99 11.65 -11.94
CA LEU A 102 2.41 12.13 -10.61
C LEU A 102 3.76 12.86 -10.65
N ALA A 103 4.59 12.65 -11.68
CA ALA A 103 5.85 13.36 -11.87
C ALA A 103 5.74 14.60 -12.78
N ILE A 104 4.56 14.83 -13.38
CA ILE A 104 4.35 15.91 -14.35
C ILE A 104 3.29 16.89 -13.82
N ALA A 105 3.60 18.18 -13.75
CA ALA A 105 2.63 19.18 -13.31
C ALA A 105 1.35 19.13 -14.18
N PRO A 106 0.16 19.16 -13.60
CA PRO A 106 -0.19 19.48 -12.21
C PRO A 106 -0.24 18.29 -11.23
N TYR A 107 0.49 17.19 -11.46
CA TYR A 107 0.68 16.05 -10.55
C TYR A 107 -0.61 15.29 -10.24
N VAL A 108 -1.41 15.04 -11.26
CA VAL A 108 -2.74 14.43 -11.13
C VAL A 108 -2.61 12.91 -11.09
N PRO A 109 -3.12 12.26 -10.04
CA PRO A 109 -3.18 10.79 -10.00
C PRO A 109 -4.25 10.27 -10.98
N VAL A 110 -4.05 9.05 -11.46
CA VAL A 110 -5.04 8.37 -12.32
C VAL A 110 -6.29 8.04 -11.54
N ILE A 111 -6.13 7.74 -10.24
CA ILE A 111 -7.22 7.40 -9.34
C ILE A 111 -6.95 7.94 -7.94
N ASN A 112 -8.01 8.49 -7.31
CA ASN A 112 -8.03 8.93 -5.92
C ASN A 112 -9.02 8.13 -5.07
N ASP A 113 -10.04 7.53 -5.69
CA ASP A 113 -11.05 6.77 -4.97
C ASP A 113 -10.49 5.46 -4.39
N SER A 114 -11.18 4.94 -3.37
CA SER A 114 -10.88 3.60 -2.88
C SER A 114 -11.19 2.55 -3.94
N ILE A 115 -10.34 1.54 -4.02
CA ILE A 115 -10.50 0.41 -4.94
C ILE A 115 -10.68 -0.88 -4.15
N SER A 116 -11.62 -1.70 -4.58
CA SER A 116 -11.78 -3.07 -4.09
C SER A 116 -11.81 -4.04 -5.27
N VAL A 117 -10.79 -4.88 -5.37
CA VAL A 117 -10.64 -5.89 -6.40
C VAL A 117 -10.56 -7.29 -5.78
N LYS A 118 -10.76 -8.34 -6.58
CA LYS A 118 -10.45 -9.69 -6.12
C LYS A 118 -8.94 -9.87 -5.96
N ALA A 119 -8.53 -10.63 -4.97
CA ALA A 119 -7.11 -10.86 -4.69
C ALA A 119 -6.39 -11.57 -5.85
N ASP A 120 -7.07 -12.44 -6.57
CA ASP A 120 -6.53 -13.16 -7.72
C ASP A 120 -6.24 -12.24 -8.92
N GLU A 121 -7.00 -11.16 -9.09
CA GLU A 121 -6.71 -10.13 -10.12
C GLU A 121 -5.34 -9.47 -9.91
N LEU A 122 -4.90 -9.37 -8.65
CA LEU A 122 -3.56 -8.91 -8.28
C LEU A 122 -2.56 -10.06 -8.05
N ARG A 123 -2.94 -11.31 -8.35
CA ARG A 123 -2.08 -12.49 -8.15
C ARG A 123 -1.72 -12.74 -6.68
N ILE A 124 -2.52 -12.23 -5.73
CA ILE A 124 -2.37 -12.42 -4.30
C ILE A 124 -3.14 -13.68 -3.89
N ARG A 125 -2.42 -14.66 -3.31
CA ARG A 125 -2.96 -15.96 -2.92
C ARG A 125 -3.47 -15.93 -1.48
N ILE A 126 -4.76 -15.72 -1.34
CA ILE A 126 -5.53 -15.79 -0.10
C ILE A 126 -6.81 -16.60 -0.36
N SER A 127 -7.87 -16.45 0.44
CA SER A 127 -9.17 -17.07 0.16
C SER A 127 -9.60 -16.85 -1.31
N GLU A 128 -10.24 -17.83 -1.92
CA GLU A 128 -10.79 -17.71 -3.27
C GLU A 128 -11.82 -16.56 -3.41
N PHE A 129 -12.47 -16.18 -2.30
CA PHE A 129 -13.37 -15.04 -2.21
C PHE A 129 -12.67 -13.77 -1.70
N GLY A 130 -11.36 -13.86 -1.48
CA GLY A 130 -10.55 -12.80 -0.89
C GLY A 130 -10.53 -11.52 -1.74
N ARG A 131 -10.57 -10.39 -1.07
CA ARG A 131 -10.52 -9.07 -1.70
C ARG A 131 -9.34 -8.26 -1.20
N VAL A 132 -8.84 -7.41 -2.09
CA VAL A 132 -7.88 -6.37 -1.75
C VAL A 132 -8.60 -5.04 -1.82
N HIS A 133 -8.60 -4.32 -0.71
CA HIS A 133 -9.18 -2.99 -0.58
C HIS A 133 -8.04 -1.98 -0.41
N VAL A 134 -7.90 -1.08 -1.37
CA VAL A 134 -6.92 0.02 -1.32
C VAL A 134 -7.64 1.27 -0.86
N LEU A 135 -7.13 1.92 0.18
CA LEU A 135 -7.70 3.16 0.72
C LEU A 135 -7.59 4.31 -0.30
N PRO A 136 -8.49 5.29 -0.26
CA PRO A 136 -8.45 6.43 -1.16
C PRO A 136 -7.23 7.31 -0.87
N SER A 137 -6.74 8.00 -1.89
CA SER A 137 -5.73 9.06 -1.78
C SER A 137 -6.40 10.44 -1.81
N ILE A 138 -5.78 11.44 -1.18
CA ILE A 138 -6.29 12.82 -1.19
C ILE A 138 -5.82 13.55 -2.44
N ALA A 139 -4.53 13.39 -2.79
CA ALA A 139 -3.89 14.08 -3.91
C ALA A 139 -2.67 13.32 -4.41
N GLY A 140 -2.00 13.83 -5.42
CA GLY A 140 -0.81 13.20 -6.02
C GLY A 140 0.33 12.90 -5.03
N TYR A 141 0.46 13.72 -3.97
CA TYR A 141 1.49 13.57 -2.93
C TYR A 141 0.91 13.43 -1.52
N VAL A 142 -0.39 13.30 -1.36
CA VAL A 142 -1.06 13.03 -0.08
C VAL A 142 -1.86 11.75 -0.25
N GLY A 143 -1.29 10.65 0.17
CA GLY A 143 -1.72 9.31 -0.16
C GLY A 143 -2.68 8.68 0.85
N ALA A 144 -2.91 7.41 0.64
CA ALA A 144 -3.75 6.57 1.49
C ALA A 144 -3.12 6.29 2.87
N ASP A 145 -1.81 6.40 3.01
CA ASP A 145 -1.08 6.40 4.28
C ASP A 145 -1.57 7.54 5.20
N THR A 146 -1.62 8.76 4.69
CA THR A 146 -2.17 9.92 5.40
C THR A 146 -3.63 9.69 5.79
N VAL A 147 -4.46 9.16 4.87
CA VAL A 147 -5.86 8.80 5.18
C VAL A 147 -5.92 7.76 6.31
N GLY A 148 -5.04 6.77 6.28
CA GLY A 148 -4.91 5.76 7.32
C GLY A 148 -4.56 6.36 8.69
N VAL A 149 -3.64 7.34 8.75
CA VAL A 149 -3.31 8.08 9.98
C VAL A 149 -4.52 8.83 10.51
N VAL A 150 -5.23 9.56 9.65
CA VAL A 150 -6.45 10.31 10.02
C VAL A 150 -7.50 9.39 10.63
N LEU A 151 -7.76 8.23 9.98
CA LEU A 151 -8.73 7.24 10.45
C LEU A 151 -8.30 6.60 11.76
N ALA A 152 -7.04 6.18 11.88
CA ALA A 152 -6.52 5.47 13.04
C ALA A 152 -6.46 6.33 14.30
N THR A 153 -6.18 7.60 14.15
CA THR A 153 -6.07 8.55 15.28
C THR A 153 -7.41 9.16 15.67
N GLY A 154 -8.41 9.16 14.78
CA GLY A 154 -9.72 9.75 15.03
C GLY A 154 -9.70 11.27 15.27
N PHE A 155 -8.60 11.96 14.93
CA PHE A 155 -8.49 13.39 15.26
C PHE A 155 -9.47 14.27 14.44
N TYR A 156 -10.00 13.76 13.32
CA TYR A 156 -11.05 14.41 12.54
C TYR A 156 -12.37 14.58 13.33
N GLU A 157 -12.55 13.83 14.42
CA GLU A 157 -13.71 13.95 15.32
C GLU A 157 -13.48 14.96 16.45
N GLN A 158 -12.28 15.52 16.56
CA GLN A 158 -11.94 16.44 17.65
C GLN A 158 -12.34 17.88 17.29
N GLU A 159 -12.92 18.60 18.27
CA GLU A 159 -13.28 20.02 18.10
C GLU A 159 -12.04 20.94 18.16
N LYS A 160 -10.93 20.45 18.70
CA LYS A 160 -9.69 21.22 18.83
C LYS A 160 -8.84 21.12 17.58
N LEU A 161 -8.18 22.23 17.22
CA LEU A 161 -7.15 22.20 16.19
C LEU A 161 -6.07 21.20 16.57
N THR A 162 -5.91 20.19 15.75
CA THR A 162 -4.97 19.08 15.97
C THR A 162 -4.03 18.99 14.78
N LEU A 163 -2.77 18.72 15.03
CA LEU A 163 -1.74 18.53 14.01
C LEU A 163 -1.23 17.09 14.09
N ALA A 164 -1.24 16.39 12.97
CA ALA A 164 -0.52 15.13 12.81
C ALA A 164 0.71 15.37 11.93
N VAL A 165 1.85 14.82 12.36
CA VAL A 165 3.11 14.87 11.62
C VAL A 165 3.56 13.42 11.41
N ASP A 166 3.58 12.97 10.17
CA ASP A 166 4.17 11.69 9.77
C ASP A 166 5.62 11.94 9.35
N ILE A 167 6.54 11.24 10.00
CA ILE A 167 7.98 11.37 9.75
C ILE A 167 8.45 10.05 9.13
N GLY A 168 8.36 9.95 7.83
CA GLY A 168 8.79 8.79 7.03
C GLY A 168 9.90 9.13 6.04
N THR A 169 9.95 8.43 4.92
CA THR A 169 10.85 8.74 3.79
C THR A 169 10.51 10.12 3.21
N ASN A 170 9.23 10.46 3.18
CA ASN A 170 8.72 11.82 2.98
C ASN A 170 8.04 12.26 4.28
N GLY A 171 7.92 13.56 4.50
CA GLY A 171 7.23 14.08 5.67
C GLY A 171 5.87 14.68 5.28
N GLU A 172 4.80 14.21 5.91
CA GLU A 172 3.45 14.70 5.71
C GLU A 172 2.95 15.42 6.98
N ILE A 173 2.24 16.52 6.77
CA ILE A 173 1.60 17.31 7.84
C ILE A 173 0.12 17.43 7.53
N VAL A 174 -0.71 17.05 8.48
CA VAL A 174 -2.17 17.05 8.37
C VAL A 174 -2.81 17.79 9.53
#